data_24c460f01f04fe8e1873a4ffc3f0f640
#
_entry.id   24c460f01f04fe8e1873a4ffc3f0f640
#
_cell.length_a   1.000
_cell.length_b   1.000
_cell.length_c   1.000
_cell.angle_alpha   90.00
_cell.angle_beta   90.00
_cell.angle_gamma   90.00
#
_symmetry.space_group_name_H-M   'P 1'
#
loop_
_entity.id
_entity.type
_entity.pdbx_description
1 polymer ?
#
loop_
_entity_poly.entity_id
_entity_poly.type
_entity_poly.pdbx_seq_one_letter_code
_entity_poly.pdbx_strand_id
1 'polypeptide(L)'
;CERTTWQLRYTGQAIAPFQIDRINSELGSKGPFASVLFDTDIKTIGNRGILSCDSFSCKRIDDKIQNFVFDYTNNDFSGPLRIYGTRDFQKLLAYWTYPSAQTNSKFPDHRLVYNYNEDSWSIFKDSYTCLGLIYENNDTIWSAVDLEWQQIDWSWAYTQSQFPIILGGNQEGFVMKLTRAKEANQSLAISDITGTAGNPAVFTIYNHNLQNEDIIQISGIPAGNPYED
;
A
#
# COMPACT_ATOMS: atom_id res chain seq x y z
N CYS A 1 5.26 -20.18 13.66
CA CYS A 1 6.34 -21.17 13.48
C CYS A 1 6.89 -21.11 12.07
N GLU A 2 8.18 -21.29 11.90
CA GLU A 2 8.86 -21.14 10.60
C GLU A 2 8.51 -22.24 9.59
N ARG A 3 8.28 -23.47 10.10
CA ARG A 3 8.00 -24.66 9.26
C ARG A 3 6.67 -25.32 9.52
N THR A 4 5.90 -24.82 10.47
CA THR A 4 4.64 -25.46 10.88
C THR A 4 3.59 -24.41 11.13
N THR A 5 2.33 -24.75 10.88
CA THR A 5 1.18 -23.90 11.20
C THR A 5 0.31 -24.59 12.23
N TRP A 6 -0.06 -23.84 13.26
CA TRP A 6 -0.86 -24.30 14.37
C TRP A 6 -2.08 -23.40 14.54
N GLN A 7 -3.19 -24.01 14.92
CA GLN A 7 -4.41 -23.32 15.32
C GLN A 7 -4.56 -23.34 16.82
N LEU A 8 -4.84 -22.18 17.40
CA LEU A 8 -5.29 -22.04 18.77
C LEU A 8 -6.80 -21.80 18.75
N ARG A 9 -7.56 -22.74 19.30
CA ARG A 9 -9.03 -22.68 19.34
C ARG A 9 -9.51 -22.55 20.77
N TYR A 10 -10.43 -21.62 21.00
CA TYR A 10 -11.13 -21.52 22.28
C TYR A 10 -12.22 -22.61 22.35
N THR A 11 -12.21 -23.41 23.44
CA THR A 11 -13.10 -24.54 23.61
C THR A 11 -14.36 -24.23 24.41
N GLY A 12 -14.34 -23.13 25.19
CA GLY A 12 -15.40 -22.79 26.14
C GLY A 12 -15.41 -23.61 27.43
N GLN A 13 -14.48 -24.56 27.59
CA GLN A 13 -14.40 -25.39 28.81
C GLN A 13 -13.53 -24.72 29.89
N ALA A 14 -14.00 -24.69 31.12
CA ALA A 14 -13.31 -24.07 32.23
C ALA A 14 -11.94 -24.69 32.56
N ILE A 15 -11.82 -26.04 32.38
CA ILE A 15 -10.60 -26.79 32.73
C ILE A 15 -9.53 -26.67 31.62
N ALA A 16 -9.97 -26.65 30.33
CA ALA A 16 -9.09 -26.58 29.18
C ALA A 16 -9.63 -25.53 28.19
N PRO A 17 -9.49 -24.23 28.49
CA PRO A 17 -10.12 -23.17 27.69
C PRO A 17 -9.57 -23.05 26.29
N PHE A 18 -8.37 -23.57 26.03
CA PHE A 18 -7.74 -23.53 24.71
C PHE A 18 -7.25 -24.90 24.30
N GLN A 19 -7.40 -25.18 23.02
CA GLN A 19 -6.84 -26.36 22.34
C GLN A 19 -5.91 -25.89 21.24
N ILE A 20 -4.76 -26.57 21.11
CA ILE A 20 -3.77 -26.30 20.09
C ILE A 20 -3.72 -27.50 19.14
N ASP A 21 -4.09 -27.27 17.88
CA ASP A 21 -4.08 -28.28 16.83
C ASP A 21 -3.07 -27.89 15.73
N ARG A 22 -2.32 -28.86 15.23
CA ARG A 22 -1.40 -28.63 14.12
C ARG A 22 -2.15 -28.77 12.81
N ILE A 23 -2.21 -27.68 12.03
CA ILE A 23 -2.83 -27.67 10.69
C ILE A 23 -1.88 -28.22 9.64
N ASN A 24 -0.61 -27.77 9.68
CA ASN A 24 0.39 -28.17 8.69
C ASN A 24 1.77 -28.39 9.32
N SER A 25 2.52 -29.38 8.82
CA SER A 25 3.83 -29.76 9.34
C SER A 25 5.01 -29.26 8.50
N GLU A 26 4.76 -28.62 7.34
CA GLU A 26 5.81 -28.23 6.39
C GLU A 26 5.74 -26.77 5.96
N LEU A 27 4.62 -26.12 6.17
CA LEU A 27 4.35 -24.75 5.75
C LEU A 27 4.20 -23.86 6.98
N GLY A 28 4.91 -22.73 6.98
CA GLY A 28 4.88 -21.76 8.06
C GLY A 28 5.39 -20.40 7.61
N SER A 29 5.26 -19.38 8.45
CA SER A 29 5.72 -18.04 8.17
C SER A 29 7.21 -17.88 8.47
N LYS A 30 7.94 -17.21 7.60
CA LYS A 30 9.37 -16.99 7.75
C LYS A 30 9.70 -15.76 8.60
N GLY A 31 8.87 -14.73 8.54
CA GLY A 31 9.05 -13.48 9.28
C GLY A 31 7.88 -13.18 10.21
N PRO A 32 8.11 -12.52 11.34
CA PRO A 32 7.05 -12.16 12.28
C PRO A 32 6.04 -11.18 11.70
N PHE A 33 6.47 -10.30 10.82
CA PHE A 33 5.64 -9.27 10.19
C PHE A 33 5.25 -9.60 8.74
N ALA A 34 5.58 -10.80 8.26
CA ALA A 34 5.28 -11.26 6.92
C ALA A 34 3.81 -11.71 6.75
N SER A 35 3.09 -11.86 7.85
CA SER A 35 1.71 -12.37 7.84
C SER A 35 0.71 -11.22 7.70
N VAL A 36 -0.17 -11.33 6.72
CA VAL A 36 -1.24 -10.37 6.44
C VAL A 36 -2.58 -11.05 6.69
N LEU A 37 -3.39 -10.44 7.55
CA LEU A 37 -4.71 -10.96 7.91
C LEU A 37 -5.74 -10.60 6.84
N PHE A 38 -6.50 -11.60 6.41
CA PHE A 38 -7.70 -11.46 5.58
C PHE A 38 -8.93 -11.88 6.38
N ASP A 39 -10.11 -11.74 5.79
CA ASP A 39 -11.36 -11.98 6.50
C ASP A 39 -11.55 -13.46 6.86
N THR A 40 -11.05 -14.36 6.03
CA THR A 40 -11.20 -15.81 6.17
C THR A 40 -9.90 -16.58 6.32
N ASP A 41 -8.78 -15.97 5.95
CA ASP A 41 -7.47 -16.61 5.91
C ASP A 41 -6.33 -15.64 6.28
N ILE A 42 -5.15 -16.18 6.46
CA ILE A 42 -3.93 -15.43 6.65
C ILE A 42 -3.00 -15.73 5.48
N LYS A 43 -2.53 -14.68 4.80
CA LYS A 43 -1.52 -14.84 3.76
C LYS A 43 -0.14 -14.46 4.32
N THR A 44 0.86 -15.29 4.03
CA THR A 44 2.20 -15.09 4.56
C THR A 44 3.27 -15.58 3.62
N ILE A 45 4.46 -14.98 3.73
CA ILE A 45 5.65 -15.49 3.04
C ILE A 45 6.30 -16.55 3.91
N GLY A 46 6.42 -17.75 3.36
CA GLY A 46 7.01 -18.92 4.00
C GLY A 46 8.28 -19.41 3.31
N ASN A 47 8.84 -20.51 3.82
CA ASN A 47 10.05 -21.11 3.26
C ASN A 47 9.87 -21.69 1.86
N ARG A 48 8.67 -22.12 1.52
CA ARG A 48 8.38 -22.81 0.26
C ARG A 48 7.54 -21.99 -0.70
N GLY A 49 7.30 -20.74 -0.37
CA GLY A 49 6.49 -19.86 -1.17
C GLY A 49 5.54 -18.98 -0.37
N ILE A 50 4.61 -18.36 -1.05
CA ILE A 50 3.57 -17.56 -0.42
C ILE A 50 2.39 -18.48 -0.11
N LEU A 51 1.94 -18.41 1.12
CA LEU A 51 0.95 -19.30 1.67
C LEU A 51 -0.33 -18.55 1.98
N SER A 52 -1.45 -19.24 1.79
CA SER A 52 -2.75 -18.87 2.33
C SER A 52 -3.15 -19.97 3.31
N CYS A 53 -3.34 -19.60 4.57
CA CYS A 53 -3.68 -20.50 5.65
C CYS A 53 -5.04 -20.12 6.23
N ASP A 54 -5.99 -21.01 6.14
CA ASP A 54 -7.28 -20.91 6.81
C ASP A 54 -7.31 -21.77 8.09
N SER A 55 -8.46 -21.90 8.73
CA SER A 55 -8.61 -22.68 9.96
C SER A 55 -8.38 -24.19 9.78
N PHE A 56 -8.34 -24.70 8.56
CA PHE A 56 -8.31 -26.14 8.28
C PHE A 56 -7.09 -26.55 7.45
N SER A 57 -6.58 -25.67 6.61
CA SER A 57 -5.54 -26.00 5.64
C SER A 57 -4.58 -24.83 5.38
N CYS A 58 -3.39 -25.16 4.90
CA CYS A 58 -2.46 -24.21 4.33
C CYS A 58 -2.12 -24.63 2.90
N LYS A 59 -2.24 -23.70 1.96
CA LYS A 59 -1.92 -23.92 0.55
C LYS A 59 -1.01 -22.84 0.01
N ARG A 60 -0.26 -23.14 -1.04
CA ARG A 60 0.51 -22.15 -1.80
C ARG A 60 -0.42 -21.38 -2.73
N ILE A 61 -0.12 -20.10 -2.91
CA ILE A 61 -0.87 -19.19 -3.80
C ILE A 61 0.04 -18.51 -4.84
N ASP A 62 1.31 -18.86 -4.88
CA ASP A 62 2.34 -18.25 -5.71
C ASP A 62 2.64 -19.05 -7.00
N ASP A 63 1.70 -19.87 -7.45
CA ASP A 63 1.88 -20.71 -8.63
C ASP A 63 2.23 -19.93 -9.89
N LYS A 64 1.78 -18.67 -9.99
CA LYS A 64 2.05 -17.77 -11.12
C LYS A 64 3.46 -17.13 -11.08
N ILE A 65 4.12 -17.15 -9.92
CA ILE A 65 5.42 -16.49 -9.68
C ILE A 65 6.43 -17.38 -8.96
N GLN A 66 6.38 -18.68 -9.20
CA GLN A 66 7.14 -19.70 -8.46
C GLN A 66 8.64 -19.40 -8.32
N ASN A 67 9.26 -18.81 -9.33
CA ASN A 67 10.69 -18.54 -9.34
C ASN A 67 11.09 -17.26 -8.59
N PHE A 68 10.15 -16.36 -8.33
CA PHE A 68 10.41 -15.09 -7.62
C PHE A 68 10.43 -15.22 -6.11
N VAL A 69 9.77 -16.22 -5.58
CA VAL A 69 9.59 -16.38 -4.13
C VAL A 69 10.92 -16.65 -3.42
N PHE A 70 11.93 -17.15 -4.11
CA PHE A 70 13.25 -17.41 -3.54
C PHE A 70 14.18 -16.20 -3.57
N ASP A 71 13.78 -15.11 -4.21
CA ASP A 71 14.61 -13.91 -4.30
C ASP A 71 14.74 -13.17 -2.95
N TYR A 72 13.81 -13.35 -2.03
CA TYR A 72 13.89 -12.77 -0.68
C TYR A 72 14.79 -13.54 0.30
N THR A 73 15.32 -14.67 -0.09
CA THR A 73 16.31 -15.40 0.70
C THR A 73 17.70 -14.84 0.48
N ASN A 74 17.90 -13.61 0.92
CA ASN A 74 19.24 -13.06 1.02
C ASN A 74 20.10 -13.99 1.90
N ASN A 75 21.38 -14.14 1.57
CA ASN A 75 22.37 -14.94 2.32
C ASN A 75 22.55 -14.47 3.78
N ASP A 76 22.03 -13.31 4.13
CA ASP A 76 21.94 -12.84 5.51
C ASP A 76 20.73 -13.48 6.20
N PHE A 77 20.95 -14.23 7.29
CA PHE A 77 19.91 -14.87 8.11
C PHE A 77 18.83 -13.89 8.62
N SER A 78 19.10 -12.60 8.63
CA SER A 78 18.18 -11.56 9.05
C SER A 78 17.24 -11.06 7.93
N GLY A 79 17.46 -11.43 6.67
CA GLY A 79 16.63 -11.01 5.55
C GLY A 79 15.14 -11.30 5.74
N PRO A 80 14.75 -12.53 6.10
CA PRO A 80 13.36 -12.88 6.36
C PRO A 80 12.69 -12.10 7.51
N LEU A 81 13.46 -11.67 8.50
CA LEU A 81 12.95 -10.88 9.62
C LEU A 81 12.60 -9.44 9.22
N ARG A 82 13.06 -8.99 8.07
CA ARG A 82 12.80 -7.65 7.53
C ARG A 82 11.65 -7.62 6.53
N ILE A 83 10.99 -8.75 6.32
CA ILE A 83 9.80 -8.81 5.49
C ILE A 83 8.63 -8.22 6.29
N TYR A 84 7.96 -7.24 5.69
CA TYR A 84 6.80 -6.62 6.29
C TYR A 84 5.62 -6.66 5.32
N GLY A 85 4.46 -7.12 5.81
CA GLY A 85 3.25 -7.26 5.01
C GLY A 85 2.12 -6.35 5.51
N THR A 86 1.31 -5.85 4.59
CA THR A 86 0.08 -5.10 4.89
C THR A 86 -0.97 -5.29 3.82
N ARG A 87 -2.23 -4.97 4.14
CA ARG A 87 -3.37 -5.06 3.23
C ARG A 87 -3.92 -3.67 2.93
N ASP A 88 -4.17 -3.41 1.65
CA ASP A 88 -4.92 -2.26 1.17
C ASP A 88 -6.35 -2.69 0.91
N PHE A 89 -7.26 -2.25 1.77
CA PHE A 89 -8.68 -2.61 1.69
C PHE A 89 -9.38 -1.90 0.54
N GLN A 90 -8.95 -0.69 0.20
CA GLN A 90 -9.58 0.10 -0.84
C GLN A 90 -9.26 -0.42 -2.24
N LYS A 91 -7.98 -0.80 -2.45
CA LYS A 91 -7.49 -1.25 -3.76
C LYS A 91 -7.55 -2.76 -3.95
N LEU A 92 -7.95 -3.50 -2.92
CA LEU A 92 -7.96 -4.96 -2.89
C LEU A 92 -6.56 -5.57 -3.18
N LEU A 93 -5.53 -4.95 -2.57
CA LEU A 93 -4.13 -5.34 -2.73
C LEU A 93 -3.53 -5.77 -1.40
N ALA A 94 -2.59 -6.67 -1.46
CA ALA A 94 -1.69 -6.96 -0.35
C ALA A 94 -0.25 -6.66 -0.77
N TYR A 95 0.51 -6.09 0.14
CA TYR A 95 1.89 -5.67 -0.09
C TYR A 95 2.83 -6.41 0.84
N TRP A 96 3.99 -6.83 0.33
CA TRP A 96 5.11 -7.30 1.13
C TRP A 96 6.37 -6.60 0.68
N THR A 97 7.05 -5.95 1.60
CA THR A 97 8.38 -5.40 1.35
C THR A 97 9.42 -6.44 1.75
N TYR A 98 10.46 -6.60 0.96
CA TYR A 98 11.51 -7.57 1.23
C TYR A 98 12.86 -7.13 0.64
N PRO A 99 13.99 -7.55 1.25
CA PRO A 99 15.33 -7.37 0.66
C PRO A 99 15.55 -8.40 -0.44
N SER A 100 15.88 -7.96 -1.66
CA SER A 100 16.14 -8.85 -2.77
C SER A 100 17.52 -9.50 -2.65
N ALA A 101 17.60 -10.80 -2.96
CA ALA A 101 18.87 -11.52 -3.03
C ALA A 101 19.73 -11.06 -4.21
N GLN A 102 19.11 -10.54 -5.27
CA GLN A 102 19.84 -10.08 -6.46
C GLN A 102 20.64 -8.81 -6.20
N THR A 103 20.10 -7.90 -5.38
CA THR A 103 20.77 -6.65 -5.03
C THR A 103 21.68 -6.79 -3.82
N ASN A 104 21.60 -7.92 -3.11
CA ASN A 104 22.28 -8.14 -1.83
C ASN A 104 22.07 -7.00 -0.82
N SER A 105 20.89 -6.36 -0.88
CA SER A 105 20.54 -5.24 -0.02
C SER A 105 20.30 -5.72 1.42
N LYS A 106 20.79 -4.96 2.38
CA LYS A 106 20.52 -5.21 3.79
C LYS A 106 19.09 -4.85 4.17
N PHE A 107 18.53 -3.83 3.53
CA PHE A 107 17.17 -3.32 3.79
C PHE A 107 16.23 -3.71 2.65
N PRO A 108 14.91 -3.77 2.89
CA PRO A 108 13.93 -3.98 1.84
C PRO A 108 14.10 -2.97 0.71
N ASP A 109 14.21 -3.45 -0.50
CA ASP A 109 14.41 -2.69 -1.73
C ASP A 109 13.42 -3.10 -2.83
N HIS A 110 12.59 -4.09 -2.54
CA HIS A 110 11.53 -4.57 -3.40
C HIS A 110 10.22 -4.67 -2.65
N ARG A 111 9.12 -4.46 -3.37
CA ARG A 111 7.77 -4.67 -2.88
C ARG A 111 7.02 -5.62 -3.81
N LEU A 112 6.58 -6.73 -3.25
CA LEU A 112 5.66 -7.64 -3.89
C LEU A 112 4.23 -7.17 -3.65
N VAL A 113 3.45 -7.14 -4.71
CA VAL A 113 2.04 -6.73 -4.70
C VAL A 113 1.17 -7.88 -5.20
N TYR A 114 0.17 -8.22 -4.43
CA TYR A 114 -0.82 -9.23 -4.76
C TYR A 114 -2.20 -8.59 -4.87
N ASN A 115 -2.78 -8.64 -6.05
CA ASN A 115 -4.18 -8.30 -6.26
C ASN A 115 -5.02 -9.54 -5.96
N TYR A 116 -5.70 -9.52 -4.80
CA TYR A 116 -6.46 -10.68 -4.37
C TYR A 116 -7.86 -10.76 -4.98
N ASN A 117 -8.29 -9.74 -5.72
CA ASN A 117 -9.51 -9.79 -6.52
C ASN A 117 -9.30 -10.51 -7.86
N GLU A 118 -8.16 -10.26 -8.51
CA GLU A 118 -7.84 -10.80 -9.84
C GLU A 118 -6.83 -11.96 -9.79
N ASP A 119 -6.35 -12.29 -8.60
CA ASP A 119 -5.31 -13.29 -8.39
C ASP A 119 -4.07 -13.02 -9.27
N SER A 120 -3.60 -11.77 -9.26
CA SER A 120 -2.46 -11.31 -10.05
C SER A 120 -1.35 -10.77 -9.17
N TRP A 121 -0.11 -10.84 -9.68
CA TRP A 121 1.10 -10.48 -8.95
C TRP A 121 1.90 -9.42 -9.69
N SER A 122 2.51 -8.50 -8.96
CA SER A 122 3.39 -7.47 -9.49
C SER A 122 4.55 -7.22 -8.54
N ILE A 123 5.70 -6.81 -9.07
CA ILE A 123 6.89 -6.49 -8.29
C ILE A 123 7.31 -5.06 -8.61
N PHE A 124 7.54 -4.28 -7.56
CA PHE A 124 8.02 -2.91 -7.64
C PHE A 124 9.38 -2.79 -6.93
N LYS A 125 10.22 -1.91 -7.43
CA LYS A 125 11.48 -1.54 -6.79
C LYS A 125 11.23 -0.31 -5.92
N ASP A 126 10.98 -0.55 -4.64
CA ASP A 126 10.67 0.48 -3.65
C ASP A 126 11.42 0.17 -2.35
N SER A 127 11.93 1.19 -1.70
CA SER A 127 12.70 1.05 -0.46
C SER A 127 11.85 1.42 0.76
N TYR A 128 10.92 0.54 1.14
CA TYR A 128 10.16 0.67 2.38
C TYR A 128 10.56 -0.42 3.36
N THR A 129 10.93 -0.03 4.58
CA THR A 129 11.32 -0.97 5.65
C THR A 129 10.16 -1.43 6.50
N CYS A 130 9.11 -0.60 6.60
CA CYS A 130 7.88 -0.91 7.30
C CYS A 130 6.69 -0.24 6.62
N LEU A 131 5.52 -0.81 6.84
CA LEU A 131 4.26 -0.29 6.34
C LEU A 131 3.32 -0.06 7.52
N GLY A 132 2.55 1.01 7.49
CA GLY A 132 1.56 1.34 8.51
C GLY A 132 0.24 1.77 7.89
N LEU A 133 -0.78 1.85 8.70
CA LEU A 133 -2.10 2.31 8.32
C LEU A 133 -2.47 3.56 9.11
N ILE A 134 -2.98 4.57 8.43
CA ILE A 134 -3.52 5.78 9.05
C ILE A 134 -4.91 6.07 8.51
N TYR A 135 -5.80 6.48 9.39
CA TYR A 135 -7.09 7.04 9.00
C TYR A 135 -6.93 8.56 8.91
N GLU A 136 -7.24 9.14 7.77
CA GLU A 136 -7.34 10.59 7.66
C GLU A 136 -8.65 11.04 8.30
N ASN A 137 -8.55 11.90 9.31
CA ASN A 137 -9.69 12.60 9.85
C ASN A 137 -9.91 13.85 8.99
N ASN A 138 -11.07 13.97 8.41
CA ASN A 138 -11.53 15.25 7.89
C ASN A 138 -12.08 16.05 9.07
N ASP A 139 -11.18 16.71 9.81
CA ASP A 139 -11.57 17.63 10.88
C ASP A 139 -12.16 18.90 10.25
N THR A 140 -13.36 18.75 9.68
CA THR A 140 -14.11 19.89 9.18
C THR A 140 -14.73 20.60 10.37
N ILE A 141 -14.10 21.70 10.79
CA ILE A 141 -14.67 22.60 11.80
C ILE A 141 -15.72 23.50 11.17
N TRP A 142 -16.76 23.83 11.93
CA TRP A 142 -17.86 24.68 11.49
C TRP A 142 -17.41 26.00 10.85
N SER A 143 -16.36 26.59 11.38
CA SER A 143 -15.81 27.85 10.86
C SER A 143 -15.13 27.73 9.49
N ALA A 144 -14.88 26.52 9.01
CA ALA A 144 -14.28 26.23 7.71
C ALA A 144 -15.31 25.79 6.66
N VAL A 145 -16.60 25.71 7.02
CA VAL A 145 -17.67 25.31 6.11
C VAL A 145 -18.36 26.58 5.58
N ASP A 146 -18.02 26.97 4.36
CA ASP A 146 -18.62 28.11 3.63
C ASP A 146 -19.85 27.70 2.80
N LEU A 147 -20.34 26.46 2.96
CA LEU A 147 -21.49 25.93 2.21
C LEU A 147 -22.78 26.10 2.99
N GLU A 148 -23.88 26.40 2.28
CA GLU A 148 -25.21 26.36 2.84
C GLU A 148 -25.59 24.91 3.21
N TRP A 149 -26.40 24.73 4.24
CA TRP A 149 -26.84 23.40 4.71
C TRP A 149 -27.41 22.50 3.63
N GLN A 150 -28.08 23.06 2.64
CA GLN A 150 -28.66 22.32 1.52
C GLN A 150 -27.64 21.84 0.50
N GLN A 151 -26.40 22.36 0.56
CA GLN A 151 -25.30 22.00 -0.35
C GLN A 151 -24.36 20.96 0.27
N ILE A 152 -24.59 20.60 1.53
CA ILE A 152 -23.79 19.60 2.24
C ILE A 152 -24.33 18.22 1.87
N ASP A 153 -23.55 17.46 1.10
CA ASP A 153 -23.85 16.10 0.64
C ASP A 153 -23.21 14.99 1.50
N TRP A 154 -22.51 15.39 2.55
CA TRP A 154 -21.79 14.45 3.44
C TRP A 154 -22.40 14.43 4.84
N SER A 155 -22.28 13.28 5.52
CA SER A 155 -22.79 13.09 6.89
C SER A 155 -21.76 13.53 7.91
N TRP A 156 -22.17 14.28 8.93
CA TRP A 156 -21.35 14.69 10.09
C TRP A 156 -20.85 13.49 10.91
N ALA A 157 -21.50 12.35 10.80
CA ALA A 157 -21.04 11.12 11.45
C ALA A 157 -19.84 10.49 10.75
N TYR A 158 -19.52 10.91 9.52
CA TYR A 158 -18.40 10.40 8.73
C TYR A 158 -17.25 11.40 8.69
N THR A 159 -16.59 11.60 9.84
CA THR A 159 -15.37 12.41 9.93
C THR A 159 -14.12 11.63 9.59
N GLN A 160 -14.21 10.32 9.43
CA GLN A 160 -13.07 9.46 9.08
C GLN A 160 -13.21 8.91 7.67
N SER A 161 -12.11 8.85 6.95
CA SER A 161 -12.03 8.08 5.72
C SER A 161 -12.45 6.63 6.01
N GLN A 162 -13.33 6.09 5.19
CA GLN A 162 -13.86 4.73 5.37
C GLN A 162 -12.77 3.66 5.30
N PHE A 163 -11.68 3.95 4.61
CA PHE A 163 -10.54 3.06 4.45
C PHE A 163 -9.25 3.74 4.90
N PRO A 164 -8.37 3.02 5.60
CA PRO A 164 -7.07 3.55 5.98
C PRO A 164 -6.16 3.73 4.78
N ILE A 165 -5.33 4.76 4.84
CA ILE A 165 -4.25 5.00 3.90
C ILE A 165 -3.01 4.26 4.36
N ILE A 166 -2.27 3.67 3.43
CA ILE A 166 -1.03 2.99 3.73
C ILE A 166 0.11 4.01 3.73
N LEU A 167 0.89 4.00 4.79
CA LEU A 167 2.15 4.72 4.91
C LEU A 167 3.31 3.74 4.80
N GLY A 168 4.36 4.16 4.11
CA GLY A 168 5.63 3.45 4.05
C GLY A 168 6.74 4.25 4.71
N GLY A 169 7.47 3.64 5.64
CA GLY A 169 8.68 4.21 6.22
C GLY A 169 9.93 3.60 5.59
N ASN A 170 10.95 4.41 5.32
CA ASN A 170 12.23 3.94 4.82
C ASN A 170 13.34 4.02 5.90
N GLN A 171 14.52 3.45 5.60
CA GLN A 171 15.67 3.46 6.50
C GLN A 171 16.31 4.85 6.67
N GLU A 172 15.97 5.82 5.84
CA GLU A 172 16.46 7.21 5.92
C GLU A 172 15.60 8.09 6.83
N GLY A 173 14.51 7.54 7.36
CA GLY A 173 13.61 8.24 8.27
C GLY A 173 12.47 8.99 7.58
N PHE A 174 12.29 8.80 6.26
CA PHE A 174 11.14 9.38 5.56
C PHE A 174 9.91 8.49 5.71
N VAL A 175 8.75 9.12 5.85
CA VAL A 175 7.43 8.49 5.84
C VAL A 175 6.66 9.01 4.64
N MET A 176 6.21 8.10 3.78
CA MET A 176 5.54 8.41 2.53
C MET A 176 4.17 7.73 2.46
N LYS A 177 3.19 8.39 1.87
CA LYS A 177 1.91 7.76 1.55
C LYS A 177 2.08 6.84 0.34
N LEU A 178 1.64 5.58 0.45
CA LEU A 178 1.52 4.66 -0.67
C LEU A 178 0.20 4.88 -1.43
N THR A 179 -0.24 6.10 -1.55
CA THR A 179 -1.27 6.43 -2.53
C THR A 179 -0.60 6.43 -3.90
N ARG A 180 -1.30 6.03 -4.95
CA ARG A 180 -0.89 6.46 -6.27
C ARG A 180 -0.64 7.96 -6.18
N ALA A 181 0.57 8.37 -6.50
CA ALA A 181 0.79 9.75 -6.84
C ALA A 181 -0.28 10.09 -7.86
N LYS A 182 -1.18 10.98 -7.44
CA LYS A 182 -2.16 11.61 -8.27
C LYS A 182 -3.53 10.94 -8.26
N GLU A 183 -4.22 11.59 -7.72
CA GLU A 183 -5.13 12.58 -8.34
C GLU A 183 -4.50 13.25 -9.55
N ALA A 184 -4.11 12.42 -10.56
CA ALA A 184 -3.53 12.87 -11.82
C ALA A 184 -4.54 13.63 -12.69
N ASN A 185 -5.72 13.95 -12.16
CA ASN A 185 -6.79 14.63 -12.84
C ASN A 185 -7.45 15.69 -11.99
N GLN A 186 -6.76 16.26 -11.01
CA GLN A 186 -7.21 17.56 -10.53
C GLN A 186 -6.98 18.56 -11.66
N SER A 187 -8.03 18.83 -12.43
CA SER A 187 -8.01 19.94 -13.37
C SER A 187 -7.99 21.23 -12.55
N LEU A 188 -6.81 21.81 -12.44
CA LEU A 188 -6.63 23.11 -11.79
C LEU A 188 -6.98 24.19 -12.80
N ALA A 189 -7.85 25.10 -12.43
CA ALA A 189 -8.17 26.24 -13.29
C ALA A 189 -6.99 27.20 -13.33
N ILE A 190 -6.51 27.49 -14.53
CA ILE A 190 -5.53 28.55 -14.77
C ILE A 190 -6.25 29.87 -14.62
N SER A 191 -5.84 30.69 -13.67
CA SER A 191 -6.46 32.00 -13.40
C SER A 191 -5.91 33.10 -14.28
N ASP A 192 -4.64 33.00 -14.68
CA ASP A 192 -3.99 34.00 -15.54
C ASP A 192 -2.81 33.37 -16.27
N ILE A 193 -2.55 33.87 -17.48
CA ILE A 193 -1.41 33.51 -18.32
C ILE A 193 -0.71 34.80 -18.70
N THR A 194 0.51 34.98 -18.24
CA THR A 194 1.34 36.12 -18.59
C THR A 194 2.59 35.68 -19.33
N GLY A 195 2.95 36.38 -20.36
CA GLY A 195 4.14 36.14 -21.17
C GLY A 195 4.07 36.87 -22.51
N THR A 196 5.18 36.95 -23.19
CA THR A 196 5.29 37.50 -24.55
C THR A 196 5.86 36.42 -25.46
N ALA A 197 5.44 36.37 -26.72
CA ALA A 197 5.95 35.40 -27.69
C ALA A 197 7.49 35.37 -27.66
N GLY A 198 8.07 34.20 -27.48
CA GLY A 198 9.52 33.98 -27.39
C GLY A 198 10.10 34.01 -25.96
N ASN A 199 9.30 34.30 -24.94
CA ASN A 199 9.68 34.23 -23.53
C ASN A 199 8.87 33.12 -22.83
N PRO A 200 9.39 32.54 -21.72
CA PRO A 200 8.61 31.57 -20.97
C PRO A 200 7.25 32.11 -20.53
N ALA A 201 6.18 31.36 -20.78
CA ALA A 201 4.86 31.72 -20.28
C ALA A 201 4.78 31.40 -18.78
N VAL A 202 4.15 32.32 -18.03
CA VAL A 202 3.88 32.13 -16.60
C VAL A 202 2.40 31.87 -16.43
N PHE A 203 2.08 30.69 -15.91
CA PHE A 203 0.72 30.29 -15.58
C PHE A 203 0.47 30.50 -14.09
N THR A 204 -0.55 31.29 -13.77
CA THR A 204 -0.94 31.51 -12.37
C THR A 204 -2.09 30.57 -12.02
N ILE A 205 -1.83 29.70 -11.04
CA ILE A 205 -2.79 28.72 -10.53
C ILE A 205 -2.80 28.82 -9.01
N TYR A 206 -3.94 29.07 -8.41
CA TYR A 206 -4.07 29.12 -6.94
C TYR A 206 -4.17 27.70 -6.37
N ASN A 207 -3.53 27.46 -5.22
CA ASN A 207 -3.55 26.21 -4.47
C ASN A 207 -3.11 24.96 -5.29
N HIS A 208 -2.13 25.12 -6.15
CA HIS A 208 -1.74 24.08 -7.10
C HIS A 208 -0.93 22.92 -6.48
N ASN A 209 -0.34 23.08 -5.30
CA ASN A 209 0.53 22.08 -4.65
C ASN A 209 1.60 21.43 -5.56
N LEU A 210 1.91 22.05 -6.71
CA LEU A 210 2.93 21.58 -7.64
C LEU A 210 4.31 21.89 -7.09
N GLN A 211 5.25 21.00 -7.31
CA GLN A 211 6.65 21.16 -6.97
C GLN A 211 7.50 21.36 -8.23
N ASN A 212 8.74 21.79 -8.04
CA ASN A 212 9.70 21.86 -9.15
C ASN A 212 9.85 20.46 -9.78
N GLU A 213 9.87 20.40 -11.11
CA GLU A 213 9.98 19.18 -11.92
C GLU A 213 8.69 18.35 -12.05
N ASP A 214 7.56 18.78 -11.51
CA ASP A 214 6.29 18.14 -11.78
C ASP A 214 5.91 18.31 -13.27
N ILE A 215 5.51 17.21 -13.90
CA ILE A 215 5.03 17.22 -15.28
C ILE A 215 3.55 17.57 -15.28
N ILE A 216 3.19 18.65 -15.97
CA ILE A 216 1.82 19.11 -16.12
C ILE A 216 1.37 18.99 -17.58
N GLN A 217 0.09 18.73 -17.78
CA GLN A 217 -0.53 18.82 -19.09
C GLN A 217 -1.52 19.97 -19.10
N ILE A 218 -1.31 20.91 -20.02
CA ILE A 218 -2.20 22.06 -20.19
C ILE A 218 -3.19 21.74 -21.31
N SER A 219 -4.46 22.04 -21.11
CA SER A 219 -5.53 21.83 -22.09
C SER A 219 -6.51 22.98 -22.06
N GLY A 220 -7.27 23.15 -23.15
CA GLY A 220 -8.30 24.18 -23.25
C GLY A 220 -7.75 25.60 -23.55
N ILE A 221 -6.55 25.68 -24.12
CA ILE A 221 -6.03 26.95 -24.64
C ILE A 221 -6.85 27.33 -25.87
N PRO A 222 -7.48 28.53 -25.91
CA PRO A 222 -8.24 28.96 -27.09
C PRO A 222 -7.36 29.02 -28.35
N ALA A 223 -7.90 28.59 -29.50
CA ALA A 223 -7.22 28.69 -30.77
C ALA A 223 -6.78 30.12 -31.08
N GLY A 224 -5.55 30.27 -31.53
CA GLY A 224 -4.95 31.58 -31.83
C GLY A 224 -4.16 32.22 -30.68
N ASN A 225 -3.98 31.50 -29.57
CA ASN A 225 -3.07 31.90 -28.52
C ASN A 225 -1.61 31.59 -28.94
N PRO A 226 -0.63 32.51 -28.75
CA PRO A 226 0.77 32.28 -29.15
C PRO A 226 1.46 31.10 -28.43
N TYR A 227 0.78 30.41 -27.53
CA TYR A 227 1.27 29.25 -26.77
C TYR A 227 0.59 27.93 -27.15
N GLU A 228 0.05 27.82 -28.38
CA GLU A 228 -0.72 26.68 -28.91
C GLU A 228 0.18 25.60 -29.58
N ASP A 229 1.46 25.51 -29.30
CA ASP A 229 2.36 24.46 -29.84
C ASP A 229 2.65 23.38 -28.78
#